data_6ed28f222d57ae19b11887f2982cb562
#
_entry.id   6ed28f222d57ae19b11887f2982cb562
#
_cell.length_a   1.000
_cell.length_b   1.000
_cell.length_c   1.000
_cell.angle_alpha   90.00
_cell.angle_beta   90.00
_cell.angle_gamma   90.00
#
_symmetry.space_group_name_H-M   'P 1'
#
loop_
_entity.id
_entity.type
_entity.pdbx_description
1 polymer ?
#
loop_
_entity_poly.entity_id
_entity_poly.type
_entity_poly.pdbx_seq_one_letter_code
_entity_poly.pdbx_strand_id
1 'polypeptide(L)'
;MLSERQLKLVDILEQQPCSLGELARQTGVSSRTILRDIDYLNFTLSGKARILPGGSTGYQLEIVDRRGYFQLLQRHDNDDRLLAFLLLNAFTPRVQLAAALNLPETWVAERLPRLKQRYERAFCLSSRPGVGHFIDEPEEKRIILLANLLKKDPLFIP
;
A
#
# COMPACT_ATOMS: atom_id res chain seq x y z
N MET A 1 20.86 0.95 5.50
CA MET A 1 20.12 0.83 4.22
C MET A 1 19.65 -0.61 4.05
N LEU A 2 18.42 -0.80 3.60
CA LEU A 2 17.87 -2.14 3.38
C LEU A 2 18.40 -2.75 2.08
N SER A 3 18.65 -4.07 2.11
CA SER A 3 19.03 -4.82 0.91
C SER A 3 17.82 -5.02 -0.01
N GLU A 4 18.08 -5.40 -1.26
CA GLU A 4 17.01 -5.74 -2.21
C GLU A 4 16.12 -6.86 -1.68
N ARG A 5 16.72 -7.87 -1.03
CA ARG A 5 15.97 -8.97 -0.43
C ARG A 5 15.06 -8.48 0.69
N GLN A 6 15.55 -7.59 1.55
CA GLN A 6 14.76 -7.02 2.64
C GLN A 6 13.62 -6.14 2.12
N LEU A 7 13.86 -5.36 1.08
CA LEU A 7 12.81 -4.60 0.40
C LEU A 7 11.75 -5.52 -0.20
N LYS A 8 12.19 -6.64 -0.79
CA LYS A 8 11.27 -7.63 -1.34
C LYS A 8 10.41 -8.27 -0.25
N LEU A 9 10.97 -8.52 0.93
CA LEU A 9 10.22 -9.05 2.07
C LEU A 9 9.09 -8.10 2.49
N VAL A 10 9.39 -6.81 2.63
CA VAL A 10 8.35 -5.86 3.00
C VAL A 10 7.32 -5.69 1.89
N ASP A 11 7.71 -5.76 0.62
CA ASP A 11 6.78 -5.73 -0.51
C ASP A 11 5.78 -6.89 -0.45
N ILE A 12 6.28 -8.10 -0.19
CA ILE A 12 5.43 -9.29 -0.07
C ILE A 12 4.45 -9.11 1.10
N LEU A 13 4.97 -8.70 2.26
CA LEU A 13 4.17 -8.57 3.47
C LEU A 13 3.22 -7.37 3.45
N GLU A 14 3.49 -6.35 2.64
CA GLU A 14 2.53 -5.27 2.42
C GLU A 14 1.27 -5.77 1.72
N GLN A 15 1.39 -6.79 0.88
CA GLN A 15 0.27 -7.32 0.13
C GLN A 15 -0.60 -8.24 0.97
N GLN A 16 0.01 -9.16 1.71
CA GLN A 16 -0.70 -10.14 2.54
C GLN A 16 0.23 -10.81 3.53
N PRO A 17 -0.32 -11.39 4.62
CA PRO A 17 0.46 -12.24 5.50
C PRO A 17 1.06 -13.42 4.74
N CYS A 18 2.24 -13.85 5.15
CA CYS A 18 2.99 -14.88 4.44
C CYS A 18 3.75 -15.76 5.42
N SER A 19 3.73 -17.08 5.18
CA SER A 19 4.46 -18.01 6.02
C SER A 19 5.98 -17.88 5.83
N LEU A 20 6.73 -18.31 6.85
CA LEU A 20 8.20 -18.30 6.79
C LEU A 20 8.71 -19.12 5.60
N GLY A 21 8.13 -20.30 5.38
CA GLY A 21 8.52 -21.15 4.25
C GLY A 21 8.25 -20.50 2.90
N GLU A 22 7.13 -19.81 2.75
CA GLU A 22 6.79 -19.11 1.52
C GLU A 22 7.69 -17.90 1.29
N LEU A 23 8.03 -17.16 2.34
CA LEU A 23 8.99 -16.05 2.25
C LEU A 23 10.36 -16.56 1.80
N ALA A 24 10.81 -17.69 2.36
CA ALA A 24 12.07 -18.31 1.96
C ALA A 24 12.03 -18.74 0.49
N ARG A 25 10.93 -19.36 0.06
CA ARG A 25 10.75 -19.80 -1.33
C ARG A 25 10.78 -18.61 -2.31
N GLN A 26 10.04 -17.57 -2.03
CA GLN A 26 9.95 -16.40 -2.92
C GLN A 26 11.24 -15.60 -3.02
N THR A 27 12.05 -15.61 -1.97
CA THR A 27 13.32 -14.87 -1.94
C THR A 27 14.52 -15.74 -2.30
N GLY A 28 14.36 -17.07 -2.35
CA GLY A 28 15.43 -17.96 -2.72
C GLY A 28 16.51 -18.16 -1.64
N VAL A 29 16.18 -17.90 -0.37
CA VAL A 29 17.10 -18.08 0.75
C VAL A 29 16.49 -18.98 1.82
N SER A 30 17.31 -19.38 2.81
CA SER A 30 16.86 -20.26 3.88
C SER A 30 15.91 -19.53 4.84
N SER A 31 15.10 -20.29 5.57
CA SER A 31 14.23 -19.75 6.63
C SER A 31 15.04 -19.01 7.70
N ARG A 32 16.23 -19.50 8.00
CA ARG A 32 17.13 -18.87 8.97
C ARG A 32 17.54 -17.47 8.52
N THR A 33 17.84 -17.31 7.23
CA THR A 33 18.16 -16.00 6.66
C THR A 33 16.96 -15.06 6.74
N ILE A 34 15.75 -15.56 6.47
CA ILE A 34 14.52 -14.77 6.58
C ILE A 34 14.32 -14.29 8.03
N LEU A 35 14.52 -15.16 9.02
CA LEU A 35 14.40 -14.77 10.43
C LEU A 35 15.38 -13.66 10.80
N ARG A 36 16.61 -13.74 10.32
CA ARG A 36 17.61 -12.68 10.52
C ARG A 36 17.17 -11.37 9.84
N ASP A 37 16.64 -11.45 8.64
CA ASP A 37 16.13 -10.27 7.93
C ASP A 37 14.95 -9.65 8.68
N ILE A 38 14.05 -10.46 9.22
CA ILE A 38 12.92 -9.98 10.02
C ILE A 38 13.42 -9.25 11.28
N ASP A 39 14.40 -9.80 11.98
CA ASP A 39 14.98 -9.14 13.15
C ASP A 39 15.61 -7.78 12.78
N TYR A 40 16.35 -7.75 11.68
CA TYR A 40 16.96 -6.52 11.18
C TYR A 40 15.91 -5.48 10.77
N LEU A 41 14.87 -5.93 10.07
CA LEU A 41 13.77 -5.05 9.65
C LEU A 41 13.03 -4.48 10.86
N ASN A 42 12.74 -5.30 11.87
CA ASN A 42 12.10 -4.83 13.10
C ASN A 42 12.93 -3.78 13.82
N PHE A 43 14.24 -3.93 13.80
CA PHE A 43 15.15 -2.93 14.36
C PHE A 43 15.12 -1.64 13.53
N THR A 44 15.29 -1.75 12.21
CA THR A 44 15.37 -0.60 11.30
C THR A 44 14.06 0.17 11.21
N LEU A 45 12.92 -0.56 11.22
CA LEU A 45 11.58 0.02 11.10
C LEU A 45 10.95 0.40 12.45
N SER A 46 11.72 0.32 13.53
CA SER A 46 11.22 0.61 14.89
C SER A 46 10.50 1.95 14.96
N GLY A 47 9.32 1.95 15.56
CA GLY A 47 8.45 3.13 15.66
C GLY A 47 7.60 3.42 14.43
N LYS A 48 7.87 2.76 13.30
CA LYS A 48 7.16 2.98 12.04
C LYS A 48 6.38 1.76 11.58
N ALA A 49 6.97 0.58 11.73
CA ALA A 49 6.33 -0.68 11.38
C ALA A 49 7.00 -1.82 12.12
N ARG A 50 6.33 -2.97 12.14
CA ARG A 50 6.88 -4.19 12.72
C ARG A 50 6.35 -5.42 12.01
N ILE A 51 7.17 -6.46 11.97
CA ILE A 51 6.82 -7.75 11.39
C ILE A 51 6.61 -8.72 12.54
N LEU A 52 5.40 -9.25 12.67
CA LEU A 52 4.97 -10.10 13.78
C LEU A 52 4.50 -11.46 13.29
N PRO A 53 4.74 -12.54 14.06
CA PRO A 53 4.10 -13.80 13.75
C PRO A 53 2.58 -13.68 13.94
N GLY A 54 1.82 -14.15 12.95
CA GLY A 54 0.36 -14.05 12.91
C GLY A 54 -0.36 -15.39 13.06
N GLY A 55 0.20 -16.32 13.80
CA GLY A 55 -0.40 -17.64 14.00
C GLY A 55 -0.48 -18.43 12.71
N SER A 56 -1.70 -18.89 12.36
CA SER A 56 -1.91 -19.72 11.16
C SER A 56 -1.70 -18.96 9.85
N THR A 57 -1.74 -17.63 9.86
CA THR A 57 -1.57 -16.82 8.65
C THR A 57 -0.12 -16.53 8.30
N GLY A 58 0.82 -16.87 9.19
CA GLY A 58 2.24 -16.59 9.02
C GLY A 58 2.62 -15.21 9.54
N TYR A 59 3.67 -14.63 8.98
CA TYR A 59 4.12 -13.30 9.40
C TYR A 59 3.25 -12.21 8.79
N GLN A 60 3.06 -11.13 9.57
CA GLN A 60 2.27 -9.97 9.19
C GLN A 60 3.09 -8.71 9.36
N LEU A 61 2.92 -7.77 8.45
CA LEU A 61 3.47 -6.41 8.57
C LEU A 61 2.40 -5.51 9.17
N GLU A 62 2.71 -4.90 10.32
CA GLU A 62 1.87 -3.89 10.95
C GLU A 62 2.53 -2.53 10.79
N ILE A 63 1.92 -1.65 10.01
CA ILE A 63 2.42 -0.29 9.80
C ILE A 63 1.77 0.62 10.83
N VAL A 64 2.59 1.20 11.71
CA VAL A 64 2.13 2.05 12.81
C VAL A 64 2.16 3.52 12.39
N ASP A 65 3.24 3.94 11.73
CA ASP A 65 3.43 5.29 11.19
C ASP A 65 3.63 5.18 9.68
N ARG A 66 2.54 5.30 8.91
CA ARG A 66 2.57 5.11 7.46
C ARG A 66 3.50 6.09 6.77
N ARG A 67 3.40 7.35 7.13
CA ARG A 67 4.25 8.39 6.52
C ARG A 67 5.73 8.12 6.77
N GLY A 68 6.10 7.88 8.02
CA GLY A 68 7.48 7.56 8.39
C GLY A 68 8.00 6.29 7.73
N TYR A 69 7.14 5.27 7.64
CA TYR A 69 7.48 4.00 6.99
C TYR A 69 7.82 4.21 5.51
N PHE A 70 6.95 4.87 4.74
CA PHE A 70 7.20 5.07 3.31
C PHE A 70 8.34 6.06 3.05
N GLN A 71 8.51 7.07 3.90
CA GLN A 71 9.66 7.97 3.82
C GLN A 71 10.98 7.23 4.04
N LEU A 72 11.03 6.36 5.05
CA LEU A 72 12.23 5.57 5.34
C LEU A 72 12.60 4.67 4.16
N LEU A 73 11.62 4.05 3.53
CA LEU A 73 11.83 3.19 2.37
C LEU A 73 12.00 3.98 1.06
N GLN A 74 11.83 5.29 1.11
CA GLN A 74 11.88 6.17 -0.07
C GLN A 74 10.89 5.72 -1.16
N ARG A 75 9.69 5.34 -0.72
CA ARG A 75 8.61 4.89 -1.61
C ARG A 75 7.36 5.69 -1.37
N HIS A 76 6.51 5.75 -2.40
CA HIS A 76 5.18 6.33 -2.27
C HIS A 76 4.20 5.29 -1.74
N ASP A 77 3.26 5.73 -0.91
CA ASP A 77 2.14 4.91 -0.49
C ASP A 77 1.23 4.67 -1.69
N ASN A 78 1.06 3.41 -2.09
CA ASN A 78 0.26 3.05 -3.25
C ASN A 78 -1.23 3.38 -3.05
N ASP A 79 -1.74 3.36 -1.82
CA ASP A 79 -3.10 3.80 -1.53
C ASP A 79 -3.26 5.28 -1.86
N ASP A 80 -2.29 6.10 -1.47
CA ASP A 80 -2.32 7.54 -1.75
C ASP A 80 -2.18 7.81 -3.25
N ARG A 81 -1.35 7.04 -3.97
CA ARG A 81 -1.24 7.15 -5.43
C ARG A 81 -2.55 6.85 -6.11
N LEU A 82 -3.23 5.80 -5.67
CA LEU A 82 -4.53 5.39 -6.22
C LEU A 82 -5.58 6.46 -5.98
N LEU A 83 -5.67 6.98 -4.77
CA LEU A 83 -6.61 8.04 -4.41
C LEU A 83 -6.33 9.34 -5.17
N ALA A 84 -5.06 9.74 -5.29
CA ALA A 84 -4.69 10.92 -6.05
C ALA A 84 -5.08 10.80 -7.51
N PHE A 85 -4.87 9.63 -8.10
CA PHE A 85 -5.29 9.40 -9.50
C PHE A 85 -6.80 9.57 -9.67
N LEU A 86 -7.60 9.02 -8.75
CA LEU A 86 -9.05 9.14 -8.79
C LEU A 86 -9.53 10.56 -8.52
N LEU A 87 -8.78 11.34 -7.72
CA LEU A 87 -9.10 12.74 -7.47
C LEU A 87 -8.80 13.62 -8.70
N LEU A 88 -7.77 13.27 -9.46
CA LEU A 88 -7.33 14.03 -10.64
C LEU A 88 -8.07 13.64 -11.92
N ASN A 89 -8.68 12.48 -11.94
CA ASN A 89 -9.32 11.94 -13.14
C ASN A 89 -10.79 11.64 -12.87
N ALA A 90 -11.57 11.59 -13.93
CA ALA A 90 -12.96 11.16 -13.85
C ALA A 90 -13.04 9.63 -13.71
N PHE A 91 -14.16 9.05 -14.10
CA PHE A 91 -14.40 7.62 -14.04
C PHE A 91 -13.24 6.83 -14.69
N THR A 92 -12.63 5.93 -13.93
CA THR A 92 -11.50 5.13 -14.41
C THR A 92 -11.74 3.65 -14.17
N PRO A 93 -11.78 2.82 -15.20
CA PRO A 93 -11.88 1.37 -15.05
C PRO A 93 -10.67 0.82 -14.31
N ARG A 94 -10.88 -0.26 -13.58
CA ARG A 94 -9.85 -0.92 -12.77
C ARG A 94 -8.59 -1.26 -13.58
N VAL A 95 -8.77 -1.75 -14.82
CA VAL A 95 -7.65 -2.11 -15.69
C VAL A 95 -6.79 -0.90 -16.00
N GLN A 96 -7.42 0.25 -16.27
CA GLN A 96 -6.72 1.50 -16.57
C GLN A 96 -6.00 2.05 -15.33
N LEU A 97 -6.61 1.93 -14.15
CA LEU A 97 -5.96 2.31 -12.89
C LEU A 97 -4.67 1.52 -12.68
N ALA A 98 -4.76 0.20 -12.83
CA ALA A 98 -3.62 -0.69 -12.66
C ALA A 98 -2.50 -0.35 -13.66
N ALA A 99 -2.84 -0.14 -14.91
CA ALA A 99 -1.87 0.20 -15.95
C ALA A 99 -1.22 1.56 -15.69
N ALA A 100 -2.01 2.58 -15.37
CA ALA A 100 -1.51 3.95 -15.13
C ALA A 100 -0.57 4.02 -13.93
N LEU A 101 -0.86 3.24 -12.88
CA LEU A 101 -0.07 3.24 -11.65
C LEU A 101 1.02 2.17 -11.62
N ASN A 102 1.09 1.34 -12.66
CA ASN A 102 2.02 0.20 -12.73
C ASN A 102 1.86 -0.74 -11.53
N LEU A 103 0.62 -1.09 -11.22
CA LEU A 103 0.26 -1.99 -10.13
C LEU A 103 -0.49 -3.19 -10.69
N PRO A 104 -0.41 -4.37 -10.01
CA PRO A 104 -1.21 -5.52 -10.43
C PRO A 104 -2.71 -5.23 -10.35
N GLU A 105 -3.47 -5.65 -11.35
CA GLU A 105 -4.92 -5.46 -11.37
C GLU A 105 -5.61 -6.14 -10.18
N THR A 106 -5.12 -7.32 -9.78
CA THR A 106 -5.63 -8.05 -8.63
C THR A 106 -5.46 -7.25 -7.33
N TRP A 107 -4.31 -6.59 -7.19
CA TRP A 107 -4.06 -5.73 -6.03
C TRP A 107 -5.05 -4.56 -5.99
N VAL A 108 -5.25 -3.89 -7.13
CA VAL A 108 -6.21 -2.77 -7.24
C VAL A 108 -7.62 -3.24 -6.90
N ALA A 109 -8.02 -4.41 -7.43
CA ALA A 109 -9.34 -4.98 -7.19
C ALA A 109 -9.60 -5.25 -5.71
N GLU A 110 -8.60 -5.74 -4.98
CA GLU A 110 -8.73 -6.00 -3.55
C GLU A 110 -8.64 -4.73 -2.72
N ARG A 111 -7.88 -3.75 -3.19
CA ARG A 111 -7.60 -2.53 -2.43
C ARG A 111 -8.75 -1.55 -2.45
N LEU A 112 -9.45 -1.41 -3.57
CA LEU A 112 -10.54 -0.46 -3.72
C LEU A 112 -11.65 -0.62 -2.65
N PRO A 113 -12.17 -1.84 -2.37
CA PRO A 113 -13.16 -2.01 -1.30
C PRO A 113 -12.62 -1.64 0.08
N ARG A 114 -11.36 -1.91 0.34
CA ARG A 114 -10.72 -1.56 1.63
C ARG A 114 -10.61 -0.04 1.80
N LEU A 115 -10.24 0.67 0.75
CA LEU A 115 -10.17 2.13 0.77
C LEU A 115 -11.55 2.75 0.93
N LYS A 116 -12.56 2.21 0.25
CA LYS A 116 -13.95 2.64 0.39
C LYS A 116 -14.40 2.55 1.85
N GLN A 117 -14.12 1.44 2.51
CA GLN A 117 -14.49 1.24 3.91
C GLN A 117 -13.70 2.15 4.84
N ARG A 118 -12.38 2.28 4.62
CA ARG A 118 -11.50 3.10 5.47
C ARG A 118 -11.93 4.56 5.48
N TYR A 119 -12.29 5.10 4.33
CA TYR A 119 -12.58 6.52 4.16
C TYR A 119 -14.07 6.85 4.03
N GLU A 120 -14.95 5.91 4.37
CA GLU A 120 -16.39 6.09 4.18
C GLU A 120 -16.96 7.34 4.86
N ARG A 121 -16.33 7.78 5.97
CA ARG A 121 -16.75 8.98 6.69
C ARG A 121 -16.13 10.25 6.14
N ALA A 122 -15.10 10.13 5.32
CA ALA A 122 -14.36 11.27 4.77
C ALA A 122 -14.84 11.63 3.37
N PHE A 123 -15.05 10.64 2.52
CA PHE A 123 -15.50 10.85 1.14
C PHE A 123 -16.12 9.57 0.57
N CYS A 124 -16.86 9.75 -0.52
CA CYS A 124 -17.55 8.66 -1.18
C CYS A 124 -16.73 8.12 -2.35
N LEU A 125 -16.12 6.94 -2.17
CA LEU A 125 -15.48 6.20 -3.23
C LEU A 125 -16.51 5.25 -3.85
N SER A 126 -16.85 5.47 -5.12
CA SER A 126 -17.93 4.77 -5.81
C SER A 126 -17.45 4.09 -7.08
N SER A 127 -18.28 3.24 -7.62
CA SER A 127 -18.05 2.62 -8.92
C SER A 127 -19.36 2.57 -9.70
N ARG A 128 -19.25 2.64 -11.03
CA ARG A 128 -20.38 2.51 -11.92
C ARG A 128 -20.06 1.42 -12.94
N PRO A 129 -20.89 0.36 -13.04
CA PRO A 129 -20.63 -0.73 -13.99
C PRO A 129 -20.46 -0.21 -15.43
N GLY A 130 -19.42 -0.71 -16.11
CA GLY A 130 -19.11 -0.30 -17.48
C GLY A 130 -18.47 1.07 -17.64
N VAL A 131 -18.33 1.84 -16.55
CA VAL A 131 -17.76 3.19 -16.57
C VAL A 131 -16.47 3.26 -15.77
N GLY A 132 -16.47 2.78 -14.53
CA GLY A 132 -15.27 2.74 -13.71
C GLY A 132 -15.46 3.22 -12.28
N HIS A 133 -14.34 3.43 -11.60
CA HIS A 133 -14.27 3.93 -10.23
C HIS A 133 -14.08 5.44 -10.23
N PHE A 134 -14.61 6.10 -9.20
CA PHE A 134 -14.52 7.55 -9.06
C PHE A 134 -14.76 7.97 -7.62
N ILE A 135 -14.31 9.15 -7.28
CA ILE A 135 -14.65 9.78 -5.99
C ILE A 135 -15.85 10.70 -6.23
N ASP A 136 -17.00 10.30 -5.69
CA ASP A 136 -18.28 10.98 -5.88
C ASP A 136 -18.43 12.11 -4.87
N GLU A 137 -17.71 13.19 -5.15
CA GLU A 137 -17.72 14.40 -4.34
C GLU A 137 -17.67 15.63 -5.24
N PRO A 138 -18.17 16.80 -4.76
CA PRO A 138 -18.06 18.06 -5.50
C PRO A 138 -16.60 18.43 -5.75
N GLU A 139 -16.36 19.16 -6.83
CA GLU A 139 -15.01 19.57 -7.22
C GLU A 139 -14.26 20.28 -6.08
N GLU A 140 -14.91 21.16 -5.34
CA GLU A 140 -14.29 21.87 -4.22
C GLU A 140 -13.77 20.92 -3.17
N LYS A 141 -14.54 19.91 -2.80
CA LYS A 141 -14.14 18.90 -1.82
C LYS A 141 -13.01 18.03 -2.37
N ARG A 142 -13.04 17.68 -3.65
CA ARG A 142 -12.00 16.88 -4.29
C ARG A 142 -10.66 17.63 -4.26
N ILE A 143 -10.66 18.94 -4.48
CA ILE A 143 -9.45 19.76 -4.39
C ILE A 143 -8.90 19.75 -2.97
N ILE A 144 -9.75 19.90 -1.96
CA ILE A 144 -9.35 19.87 -0.56
C ILE A 144 -8.75 18.50 -0.19
N LEU A 145 -9.38 17.43 -0.63
CA LEU A 145 -8.87 16.06 -0.39
C LEU A 145 -7.49 15.87 -1.02
N LEU A 146 -7.31 16.34 -2.24
CA LEU A 146 -6.02 16.25 -2.93
C LEU A 146 -4.95 17.06 -2.21
N ALA A 147 -5.27 18.28 -1.77
CA ALA A 147 -4.35 19.12 -1.01
C ALA A 147 -3.92 18.44 0.29
N ASN A 148 -4.86 17.81 1.01
CA ASN A 148 -4.55 17.08 2.24
C ASN A 148 -3.66 15.87 1.97
N LEU A 149 -3.91 15.18 0.88
CA LEU A 149 -3.11 14.03 0.47
C LEU A 149 -1.66 14.44 0.17
N LEU A 150 -1.47 15.54 -0.56
CA LEU A 150 -0.15 16.06 -0.89
C LEU A 150 0.61 16.55 0.34
N LYS A 151 -0.08 17.12 1.33
CA LYS A 151 0.55 17.51 2.61
C LYS A 151 1.00 16.31 3.42
N LYS A 152 0.25 15.22 3.35
CA LYS A 152 0.58 13.99 4.05
C LYS A 152 1.84 13.35 3.49
N ASP A 153 2.02 13.41 2.17
CA ASP A 153 3.21 12.92 1.49
C ASP A 153 3.69 13.95 0.47
N PRO A 154 4.56 14.89 0.91
CA PRO A 154 5.05 15.96 0.02
C PRO A 154 5.91 15.45 -1.13
N LEU A 155 6.40 14.20 -1.05
CA LEU A 155 7.13 13.59 -2.16
C LEU A 155 6.21 13.02 -3.22
N PHE A 156 4.92 12.93 -2.90
CA PHE A 156 3.93 12.42 -3.83
C PHE A 156 3.53 13.53 -4.81
N ILE A 157 4.04 13.44 -6.00
CA ILE A 157 3.65 14.29 -7.12
C ILE A 157 3.05 13.34 -8.17
N PRO A 158 1.74 13.45 -8.44
CA PRO A 158 1.10 12.58 -9.41
C PRO A 158 1.62 12.83 -10.83
#